data_73526d4632c2d06dd31e276e4d9a9f5f
#
_entry.id   73526d4632c2d06dd31e276e4d9a9f5f
#
_cell.length_a   1.000
_cell.length_b   1.000
_cell.length_c   1.000
_cell.angle_alpha   90.00
_cell.angle_beta   90.00
_cell.angle_gamma   90.00
#
_symmetry.space_group_name_H-M   'P 1'
#
loop_
_entity.id
_entity.type
_entity.pdbx_description
1 polymer ?
#
loop_
_entity_poly.entity_id
_entity_poly.type
_entity_poly.pdbx_seq_one_letter_code
_entity_poly.pdbx_strand_id
1 'polypeptide(L)'
;FVVALMMQAAELVPGARVLEIGTGSGYSAAALAAMGCEVYSIDRHASLVEAARTRLERAGCAGVHLRAGDGTLGWPEAAPFDAVIVTAGGPSLPEPLSRQLKVGGRMIMPAGAEAGGQRLIRQRRTGEDEFIQEDLGRVAFVPLIGAHGWPEPTRTETRRRSPALPPDAAERVRDAAEPLPDADDARFGVPFDRIADARVVLLGEATHGTSEFHRARARITERLIARHGFTVVAVEADWPDAEQIDRYVRDRPPVDRDGAAFSRFPD
;
A
#
# COMPACT_ATOMS: atom_id res chain seq x y z
N PHE A 1 7.85 3.10 -2.77
CA PHE A 1 8.72 2.61 -3.85
C PHE A 1 7.90 2.06 -5.04
N VAL A 2 7.04 1.04 -4.85
CA VAL A 2 6.35 0.38 -5.98
C VAL A 2 5.43 1.33 -6.74
N VAL A 3 4.68 2.20 -6.06
CA VAL A 3 3.82 3.21 -6.72
C VAL A 3 4.65 4.15 -7.60
N ALA A 4 5.80 4.64 -7.10
CA ALA A 4 6.69 5.50 -7.88
C ALA A 4 7.27 4.75 -9.10
N LEU A 5 7.64 3.48 -8.95
CA LEU A 5 8.08 2.63 -10.07
C LEU A 5 6.97 2.48 -11.14
N MET A 6 5.72 2.28 -10.71
CA MET A 6 4.57 2.18 -11.63
C MET A 6 4.35 3.49 -12.39
N MET A 7 4.42 4.64 -11.71
CA MET A 7 4.30 5.96 -12.33
C MET A 7 5.45 6.23 -13.31
N GLN A 8 6.68 5.89 -12.95
CA GLN A 8 7.85 6.01 -13.83
C GLN A 8 7.70 5.12 -15.07
N ALA A 9 7.25 3.86 -14.89
CA ALA A 9 7.04 2.93 -15.99
C ALA A 9 5.90 3.35 -16.95
N ALA A 10 4.96 4.16 -16.47
CA ALA A 10 3.88 4.72 -17.28
C ALA A 10 4.34 5.87 -18.18
N GLU A 11 5.53 6.45 -17.94
CA GLU A 11 6.14 7.54 -18.72
C GLU A 11 5.17 8.70 -18.96
N LEU A 12 4.55 9.18 -17.87
CA LEU A 12 3.53 10.20 -17.91
C LEU A 12 4.11 11.59 -18.19
N VAL A 13 3.32 12.40 -18.87
CA VAL A 13 3.60 13.82 -19.10
C VAL A 13 2.45 14.67 -18.50
N PRO A 14 2.71 15.94 -18.13
CA PRO A 14 1.62 16.83 -17.70
C PRO A 14 0.51 16.91 -18.75
N GLY A 15 -0.74 16.87 -18.29
CA GLY A 15 -1.94 16.78 -19.14
C GLY A 15 -2.32 15.37 -19.58
N ALA A 16 -1.56 14.33 -19.24
CA ALA A 16 -1.92 12.95 -19.52
C ALA A 16 -3.22 12.55 -18.79
N ARG A 17 -4.07 11.80 -19.48
CA ARG A 17 -5.29 11.20 -18.91
C ARG A 17 -4.94 9.82 -18.37
N VAL A 18 -5.12 9.63 -17.08
CA VAL A 18 -4.74 8.39 -16.39
C VAL A 18 -5.95 7.76 -15.74
N LEU A 19 -6.14 6.46 -15.99
CA LEU A 19 -7.08 5.63 -15.26
C LEU A 19 -6.32 4.88 -14.16
N GLU A 20 -6.73 5.06 -12.92
CA GLU A 20 -6.27 4.30 -11.77
C GLU A 20 -7.32 3.29 -11.33
N ILE A 21 -6.91 2.05 -11.11
CA ILE A 21 -7.74 1.00 -10.53
C ILE A 21 -7.19 0.65 -9.14
N GLY A 22 -8.00 0.90 -8.11
CA GLY A 22 -7.65 0.79 -6.71
C GLY A 22 -7.31 2.14 -6.08
N THR A 23 -8.33 2.98 -5.87
CA THR A 23 -8.19 4.31 -5.25
C THR A 23 -7.57 4.22 -3.84
N GLY A 24 -8.03 3.25 -3.05
CA GLY A 24 -7.54 3.03 -1.69
C GLY A 24 -7.60 4.29 -0.83
N SER A 25 -6.42 4.73 -0.35
CA SER A 25 -6.30 5.96 0.45
C SER A 25 -6.40 7.26 -0.37
N GLY A 26 -6.30 7.19 -1.70
CA GLY A 26 -6.17 8.32 -2.62
C GLY A 26 -4.73 8.81 -2.82
N TYR A 27 -3.73 8.15 -2.23
CA TYR A 27 -2.33 8.59 -2.30
C TYR A 27 -1.80 8.60 -3.74
N SER A 28 -2.01 7.52 -4.49
CA SER A 28 -1.55 7.40 -5.86
C SER A 28 -2.27 8.40 -6.77
N ALA A 29 -3.59 8.57 -6.62
CA ALA A 29 -4.36 9.58 -7.32
C ALA A 29 -3.85 11.01 -7.07
N ALA A 30 -3.51 11.33 -5.80
CA ALA A 30 -2.93 12.62 -5.43
C ALA A 30 -1.56 12.85 -6.09
N ALA A 31 -0.70 11.82 -6.10
CA ALA A 31 0.61 11.90 -6.73
C ALA A 31 0.50 12.11 -8.25
N LEU A 32 -0.40 11.40 -8.93
CA LEU A 32 -0.67 11.59 -10.36
C LEU A 32 -1.21 12.98 -10.65
N ALA A 33 -2.12 13.50 -9.82
CA ALA A 33 -2.63 14.86 -9.95
C ALA A 33 -1.52 15.91 -9.74
N ALA A 34 -0.62 15.69 -8.79
CA ALA A 34 0.56 16.56 -8.57
C ALA A 34 1.57 16.54 -9.74
N MET A 35 1.59 15.45 -10.52
CA MET A 35 2.33 15.37 -11.78
C MET A 35 1.65 16.11 -12.95
N GLY A 36 0.48 16.72 -12.70
CA GLY A 36 -0.30 17.45 -13.70
C GLY A 36 -1.18 16.56 -14.57
N CYS A 37 -1.49 15.33 -14.15
CA CYS A 37 -2.38 14.43 -14.88
C CYS A 37 -3.86 14.71 -14.57
N GLU A 38 -4.73 14.43 -15.55
CA GLU A 38 -6.17 14.28 -15.35
C GLU A 38 -6.44 12.83 -14.91
N VAL A 39 -6.90 12.64 -13.68
CA VAL A 39 -6.98 11.31 -13.04
C VAL A 39 -8.41 10.83 -12.92
N TYR A 40 -8.67 9.63 -13.40
CA TYR A 40 -9.91 8.88 -13.21
C TYR A 40 -9.58 7.68 -12.33
N SER A 41 -10.16 7.58 -11.14
CA SER A 41 -9.83 6.54 -10.18
C SER A 41 -11.06 5.76 -9.74
N ILE A 42 -10.95 4.44 -9.76
CA ILE A 42 -12.03 3.51 -9.42
C ILE A 42 -11.60 2.65 -8.23
N ASP A 43 -12.49 2.50 -7.26
CA ASP A 43 -12.37 1.47 -6.21
C ASP A 43 -13.68 0.70 -6.08
N ARG A 44 -13.57 -0.60 -5.78
CA ARG A 44 -14.75 -1.44 -5.55
C ARG A 44 -15.49 -1.09 -4.26
N HIS A 45 -14.80 -0.50 -3.29
CA HIS A 45 -15.34 -0.13 -1.99
C HIS A 45 -15.77 1.34 -1.96
N ALA A 46 -17.08 1.61 -1.99
CA ALA A 46 -17.61 2.96 -1.94
C ALA A 46 -17.12 3.76 -0.72
N SER A 47 -16.90 3.10 0.42
CA SER A 47 -16.36 3.74 1.63
C SER A 47 -14.93 4.25 1.45
N LEU A 48 -14.10 3.54 0.69
CA LEU A 48 -12.74 4.01 0.36
C LEU A 48 -12.78 5.19 -0.59
N VAL A 49 -13.65 5.15 -1.60
CA VAL A 49 -13.84 6.27 -2.55
C VAL A 49 -14.23 7.54 -1.81
N GLU A 50 -15.15 7.46 -0.85
CA GLU A 50 -15.61 8.63 -0.10
C GLU A 50 -14.53 9.16 0.86
N ALA A 51 -13.80 8.26 1.51
CA ALA A 51 -12.65 8.64 2.34
C ALA A 51 -11.53 9.28 1.51
N ALA A 52 -11.25 8.75 0.30
CA ALA A 52 -10.28 9.33 -0.62
C ALA A 52 -10.72 10.71 -1.12
N ARG A 53 -11.99 10.90 -1.45
CA ARG A 53 -12.57 12.20 -1.85
C ARG A 53 -12.25 13.27 -0.84
N THR A 54 -12.57 13.02 0.43
CA THR A 54 -12.32 13.96 1.52
C THR A 54 -10.83 14.31 1.65
N ARG A 55 -9.93 13.32 1.49
CA ARG A 55 -8.48 13.56 1.58
C ARG A 55 -7.96 14.37 0.40
N LEU A 56 -8.39 14.05 -0.82
CA LEU A 56 -7.98 14.73 -2.05
C LEU A 56 -8.48 16.19 -2.07
N GLU A 57 -9.69 16.46 -1.59
CA GLU A 57 -10.21 17.82 -1.41
C GLU A 57 -9.35 18.63 -0.43
N ARG A 58 -9.00 18.05 0.73
CA ARG A 58 -8.11 18.69 1.71
C ARG A 58 -6.70 18.94 1.16
N ALA A 59 -6.22 18.06 0.29
CA ALA A 59 -4.93 18.19 -0.39
C ALA A 59 -4.96 19.17 -1.58
N GLY A 60 -6.13 19.74 -1.91
CA GLY A 60 -6.26 20.65 -3.05
C GLY A 60 -6.09 19.96 -4.41
N CYS A 61 -6.29 18.65 -4.48
CA CYS A 61 -6.14 17.87 -5.71
C CYS A 61 -7.41 18.03 -6.59
N ALA A 62 -7.51 19.17 -7.29
CA ALA A 62 -8.51 19.33 -8.35
C ALA A 62 -8.11 18.46 -9.57
N GLY A 63 -9.09 17.92 -10.29
CA GLY A 63 -8.85 17.11 -11.50
C GLY A 63 -8.77 15.60 -11.23
N VAL A 64 -9.15 15.14 -10.04
CA VAL A 64 -9.33 13.73 -9.72
C VAL A 64 -10.81 13.37 -9.75
N HIS A 65 -11.17 12.48 -10.67
CA HIS A 65 -12.52 11.94 -10.81
C HIS A 65 -12.59 10.59 -10.10
N LEU A 66 -13.51 10.44 -9.15
CA LEU A 66 -13.63 9.23 -8.33
C LEU A 66 -14.95 8.51 -8.60
N ARG A 67 -14.89 7.19 -8.74
CA ARG A 67 -16.07 6.32 -8.91
C ARG A 67 -15.94 5.02 -8.10
N ALA A 68 -17.02 4.61 -7.45
CA ALA A 68 -17.14 3.29 -6.88
C ALA A 68 -17.66 2.30 -7.94
N GLY A 69 -17.00 1.14 -8.08
CA GLY A 69 -17.42 0.13 -9.05
C GLY A 69 -16.36 -0.94 -9.32
N ASP A 70 -16.69 -1.83 -10.26
CA ASP A 70 -15.75 -2.86 -10.73
C ASP A 70 -14.66 -2.21 -11.61
N GLY A 71 -13.46 -2.12 -11.05
CA GLY A 71 -12.31 -1.54 -11.73
C GLY A 71 -11.85 -2.32 -12.96
N THR A 72 -12.16 -3.62 -13.03
CA THR A 72 -11.76 -4.46 -14.18
C THR A 72 -12.47 -4.08 -15.48
N LEU A 73 -13.58 -3.37 -15.41
CA LEU A 73 -14.33 -2.83 -16.53
C LEU A 73 -13.80 -1.47 -17.02
N GLY A 74 -12.99 -0.80 -16.18
CA GLY A 74 -12.45 0.51 -16.47
C GLY A 74 -13.52 1.62 -16.45
N TRP A 75 -13.26 2.66 -17.25
CA TRP A 75 -14.13 3.84 -17.39
C TRP A 75 -14.33 4.19 -18.86
N PRO A 76 -15.16 3.41 -19.57
CA PRO A 76 -15.34 3.56 -21.02
C PRO A 76 -15.74 4.97 -21.46
N GLU A 77 -16.60 5.66 -20.67
CA GLU A 77 -17.11 6.99 -21.00
C GLU A 77 -16.00 8.07 -20.94
N ALA A 78 -14.92 7.80 -20.23
CA ALA A 78 -13.77 8.69 -20.11
C ALA A 78 -12.58 8.27 -21.00
N ALA A 79 -12.65 7.08 -21.61
CA ALA A 79 -11.62 6.61 -22.53
C ALA A 79 -11.52 7.51 -23.80
N PRO A 80 -10.36 7.52 -24.49
CA PRO A 80 -9.17 6.72 -24.23
C PRO A 80 -8.18 7.37 -23.25
N PHE A 81 -7.34 6.54 -22.59
CA PHE A 81 -6.35 6.97 -21.61
C PHE A 81 -4.91 6.88 -22.15
N ASP A 82 -4.05 7.79 -21.69
CA ASP A 82 -2.62 7.76 -21.94
C ASP A 82 -1.95 6.65 -21.11
N ALA A 83 -2.46 6.43 -19.89
CA ALA A 83 -2.04 5.31 -19.07
C ALA A 83 -3.17 4.71 -18.23
N VAL A 84 -3.03 3.43 -17.89
CA VAL A 84 -3.83 2.71 -16.91
C VAL A 84 -2.89 2.16 -15.84
N ILE A 85 -3.11 2.52 -14.58
CA ILE A 85 -2.32 2.05 -13.43
C ILE A 85 -3.24 1.22 -12.53
N VAL A 86 -2.90 -0.06 -12.33
CA VAL A 86 -3.70 -0.98 -11.53
C VAL A 86 -2.95 -1.34 -10.28
N THR A 87 -3.45 -0.94 -9.12
CA THR A 87 -2.83 -1.17 -7.82
C THR A 87 -3.34 -2.42 -7.10
N ALA A 88 -3.83 -3.38 -7.88
CA ALA A 88 -4.26 -4.70 -7.43
C ALA A 88 -3.83 -5.77 -8.43
N GLY A 89 -3.52 -6.97 -7.97
CA GLY A 89 -2.99 -8.04 -8.83
C GLY A 89 -4.08 -8.95 -9.39
N GLY A 90 -4.12 -9.12 -10.71
CA GLY A 90 -5.06 -10.02 -11.39
C GLY A 90 -4.42 -11.30 -11.92
N PRO A 91 -5.23 -12.28 -12.33
CA PRO A 91 -4.73 -13.50 -12.99
C PRO A 91 -4.08 -13.21 -14.34
N SER A 92 -4.56 -12.18 -15.02
CA SER A 92 -4.09 -11.66 -16.31
C SER A 92 -4.47 -10.19 -16.44
N LEU A 93 -4.01 -9.55 -17.52
CA LEU A 93 -4.38 -8.17 -17.82
C LEU A 93 -5.83 -8.14 -18.38
N PRO A 94 -6.76 -7.38 -17.79
CA PRO A 94 -8.13 -7.28 -18.27
C PRO A 94 -8.21 -6.65 -19.66
N GLU A 95 -8.82 -7.33 -20.62
CA GLU A 95 -9.00 -6.83 -21.97
C GLU A 95 -9.74 -5.48 -22.03
N PRO A 96 -10.82 -5.24 -21.24
CA PRO A 96 -11.48 -3.95 -21.23
C PRO A 96 -10.56 -2.78 -20.88
N LEU A 97 -9.57 -2.98 -20.00
CA LEU A 97 -8.58 -1.95 -19.66
C LEU A 97 -7.60 -1.70 -20.81
N SER A 98 -7.13 -2.78 -21.45
CA SER A 98 -6.22 -2.69 -22.60
C SER A 98 -6.85 -1.90 -23.76
N ARG A 99 -8.13 -2.14 -24.04
CA ARG A 99 -8.87 -1.45 -25.11
C ARG A 99 -9.13 0.04 -24.83
N GLN A 100 -9.11 0.45 -23.57
CA GLN A 100 -9.27 1.85 -23.16
C GLN A 100 -7.97 2.67 -23.24
N LEU A 101 -6.83 2.05 -23.57
CA LEU A 101 -5.59 2.76 -23.85
C LEU A 101 -5.66 3.46 -25.22
N LYS A 102 -5.03 4.63 -25.32
CA LYS A 102 -4.64 5.21 -26.61
C LYS A 102 -3.60 4.32 -27.29
N VAL A 103 -3.47 4.42 -28.62
CA VAL A 103 -2.28 3.90 -29.31
C VAL A 103 -1.06 4.64 -28.78
N GLY A 104 -0.04 3.91 -28.35
CA GLY A 104 1.12 4.43 -27.62
C GLY A 104 0.94 4.45 -26.10
N GLY A 105 -0.29 4.32 -25.59
CA GLY A 105 -0.60 4.30 -24.15
C GLY A 105 -0.10 3.02 -23.46
N ARG A 106 0.01 3.10 -22.13
CA ARG A 106 0.60 2.04 -21.30
C ARG A 106 -0.32 1.62 -20.17
N MET A 107 -0.38 0.33 -19.91
CA MET A 107 -0.95 -0.22 -18.67
C MET A 107 0.15 -0.80 -17.81
N ILE A 108 0.16 -0.45 -16.52
CA ILE A 108 1.07 -0.98 -15.51
C ILE A 108 0.24 -1.74 -14.49
N MET A 109 0.44 -3.05 -14.41
CA MET A 109 -0.41 -3.91 -13.59
C MET A 109 0.35 -5.11 -13.03
N PRO A 110 0.15 -5.48 -11.75
CA PRO A 110 0.56 -6.76 -11.22
C PRO A 110 -0.29 -7.89 -11.81
N ALA A 111 0.34 -8.90 -12.39
CA ALA A 111 -0.34 -10.08 -12.94
C ALA A 111 0.35 -11.37 -12.50
N GLY A 112 -0.41 -12.47 -12.37
CA GLY A 112 0.10 -13.79 -12.01
C GLY A 112 -0.66 -14.43 -10.85
N ALA A 113 -0.07 -15.48 -10.24
CA ALA A 113 -0.70 -16.24 -9.18
C ALA A 113 -1.01 -15.39 -7.93
N GLU A 114 -2.13 -15.67 -7.26
CA GLU A 114 -2.65 -14.91 -6.12
C GLU A 114 -1.69 -14.86 -4.92
N ALA A 115 -0.92 -15.90 -4.68
CA ALA A 115 0.01 -15.98 -3.55
C ALA A 115 1.48 -15.90 -4.03
N GLY A 116 2.05 -14.70 -4.01
CA GLY A 116 3.50 -14.49 -4.15
C GLY A 116 4.10 -14.74 -5.54
N GLY A 117 3.27 -15.00 -6.56
CA GLY A 117 3.71 -15.23 -7.93
C GLY A 117 3.44 -14.05 -8.88
N GLN A 118 3.10 -12.87 -8.36
CA GLN A 118 2.78 -11.71 -9.19
C GLN A 118 4.04 -11.06 -9.75
N ARG A 119 3.92 -10.64 -11.01
CA ARG A 119 4.91 -9.83 -11.71
C ARG A 119 4.30 -8.52 -12.14
N LEU A 120 5.05 -7.44 -12.02
CA LEU A 120 4.61 -6.14 -12.52
C LEU A 120 4.80 -6.13 -14.03
N ILE A 121 3.71 -6.04 -14.77
CA ILE A 121 3.71 -6.05 -16.24
C ILE A 121 3.44 -4.64 -16.74
N ARG A 122 4.28 -4.17 -17.66
CA ARG A 122 4.01 -3.01 -18.50
C ARG A 122 3.49 -3.52 -19.85
N GLN A 123 2.25 -3.18 -20.18
CA GLN A 123 1.69 -3.41 -21.51
C GLN A 123 1.62 -2.07 -22.25
N ARG A 124 2.10 -2.01 -23.48
CA ARG A 124 1.98 -0.86 -24.37
C ARG A 124 1.11 -1.22 -25.56
N ARG A 125 0.11 -0.38 -25.88
CA ARG A 125 -0.69 -0.52 -27.10
C ARG A 125 0.09 0.07 -28.27
N THR A 126 0.39 -0.75 -29.29
CA THR A 126 1.18 -0.35 -30.47
C THR A 126 0.34 -0.15 -31.71
N GLY A 127 -0.87 -0.71 -31.75
CA GLY A 127 -1.81 -0.62 -32.85
C GLY A 127 -3.24 -0.77 -32.35
N GLU A 128 -4.21 -0.94 -33.25
CA GLU A 128 -5.62 -1.07 -32.89
C GLU A 128 -5.86 -2.26 -31.95
N ASP A 129 -5.31 -3.43 -32.29
CA ASP A 129 -5.38 -4.67 -31.53
C ASP A 129 -3.98 -5.24 -31.22
N GLU A 130 -2.94 -4.41 -31.27
CA GLU A 130 -1.56 -4.83 -31.04
C GLU A 130 -1.04 -4.32 -29.70
N PHE A 131 -0.43 -5.22 -28.93
CA PHE A 131 0.10 -4.94 -27.60
C PHE A 131 1.46 -5.62 -27.42
N ILE A 132 2.39 -4.90 -26.78
CA ILE A 132 3.69 -5.44 -26.36
C ILE A 132 3.72 -5.44 -24.84
N GLN A 133 4.23 -6.52 -24.25
CA GLN A 133 4.34 -6.66 -22.80
C GLN A 133 5.81 -6.78 -22.38
N GLU A 134 6.11 -6.19 -21.22
CA GLU A 134 7.41 -6.23 -20.57
C GLU A 134 7.22 -6.55 -19.09
N ASP A 135 8.07 -7.39 -18.56
CA ASP A 135 8.10 -7.79 -17.17
C ASP A 135 9.08 -6.91 -16.39
N LEU A 136 8.57 -6.13 -15.44
CA LEU A 136 9.34 -5.19 -14.63
C LEU A 136 9.82 -5.78 -13.28
N GLY A 137 9.50 -7.04 -13.00
CA GLY A 137 9.98 -7.73 -11.81
C GLY A 137 8.86 -8.25 -10.89
N ARG A 138 9.27 -8.86 -9.77
CA ARG A 138 8.36 -9.46 -8.79
C ARG A 138 7.75 -8.39 -7.91
N VAL A 139 6.44 -8.54 -7.63
CA VAL A 139 5.68 -7.66 -6.74
C VAL A 139 4.67 -8.48 -5.94
N ALA A 140 4.11 -7.86 -4.91
CA ALA A 140 3.01 -8.42 -4.13
C ALA A 140 1.94 -7.35 -3.93
N PHE A 141 0.75 -7.62 -4.45
CA PHE A 141 -0.41 -6.74 -4.32
C PHE A 141 -1.62 -7.53 -3.85
N VAL A 142 -2.59 -6.82 -3.28
CA VAL A 142 -3.92 -7.35 -3.00
C VAL A 142 -4.59 -7.85 -4.28
N PRO A 143 -5.50 -8.83 -4.22
CA PRO A 143 -6.15 -9.36 -5.42
C PRO A 143 -7.07 -8.31 -6.07
N LEU A 144 -6.98 -8.21 -7.39
CA LEU A 144 -7.94 -7.48 -8.21
C LEU A 144 -9.20 -8.33 -8.33
N ILE A 145 -10.27 -7.92 -7.64
CA ILE A 145 -11.56 -8.60 -7.65
C ILE A 145 -12.49 -7.91 -8.63
N GLY A 146 -13.14 -8.66 -9.50
CA GLY A 146 -14.09 -8.15 -10.47
C GLY A 146 -14.33 -9.12 -11.63
N ALA A 147 -15.13 -8.70 -12.61
CA ALA A 147 -15.56 -9.54 -13.74
C ALA A 147 -14.39 -10.09 -14.57
N HIS A 148 -13.29 -9.34 -14.67
CA HIS A 148 -12.06 -9.72 -15.39
C HIS A 148 -10.85 -9.87 -14.45
N GLY A 149 -11.10 -10.05 -13.16
CA GLY A 149 -10.10 -10.27 -12.13
C GLY A 149 -10.29 -11.62 -11.43
N TRP A 150 -9.93 -11.68 -10.16
CA TRP A 150 -10.25 -12.82 -9.31
C TRP A 150 -11.74 -12.79 -8.92
N PRO A 151 -12.38 -13.94 -8.76
CA PRO A 151 -13.74 -14.00 -8.24
C PRO A 151 -13.81 -13.49 -6.80
N GLU A 152 -14.95 -12.98 -6.39
CA GLU A 152 -15.21 -12.65 -4.99
C GLU A 152 -14.97 -13.90 -4.13
N PRO A 153 -14.09 -13.83 -3.10
CA PRO A 153 -13.88 -14.98 -2.24
C PRO A 153 -15.21 -15.32 -1.54
N THR A 154 -15.68 -16.53 -1.75
CA THR A 154 -16.90 -16.99 -1.08
C THR A 154 -16.67 -16.99 0.43
N ARG A 155 -17.71 -16.66 1.22
CA ARG A 155 -17.66 -16.66 2.69
C ARG A 155 -17.10 -17.98 3.27
N THR A 156 -17.22 -19.07 2.51
CA THR A 156 -16.70 -20.38 2.81
C THR A 156 -15.19 -20.50 2.57
N GLU A 157 -14.63 -19.82 1.56
CA GLU A 157 -13.20 -19.85 1.23
C GLU A 157 -12.38 -18.95 2.16
N THR A 158 -12.91 -17.79 2.55
CA THR A 158 -12.31 -16.95 3.59
C THR A 158 -12.21 -17.70 4.92
N ARG A 159 -13.18 -18.56 5.21
CA ARG A 159 -13.19 -19.38 6.41
C ARG A 159 -12.26 -20.61 6.31
N ARG A 160 -11.93 -21.09 5.09
CA ARG A 160 -11.01 -22.21 4.88
C ARG A 160 -9.53 -21.80 4.91
N ARG A 161 -9.20 -20.54 4.66
CA ARG A 161 -7.81 -20.01 4.74
C ARG A 161 -7.33 -19.78 6.18
N SER A 162 -8.22 -19.54 7.10
CA SER A 162 -7.92 -19.56 8.53
C SER A 162 -8.18 -20.98 9.04
N PRO A 163 -7.20 -21.72 9.57
CA PRO A 163 -7.49 -22.95 10.28
C PRO A 163 -8.55 -22.62 11.32
N ALA A 164 -9.62 -23.42 11.37
CA ALA A 164 -10.67 -23.23 12.34
C ALA A 164 -10.03 -23.24 13.73
N LEU A 165 -10.14 -22.13 14.44
CA LEU A 165 -9.67 -22.08 15.81
C LEU A 165 -10.44 -23.15 16.61
N PRO A 166 -9.78 -23.86 17.54
CA PRO A 166 -10.47 -24.77 18.45
C PRO A 166 -11.68 -24.07 19.09
N PRO A 167 -12.77 -24.76 19.36
CA PRO A 167 -13.98 -24.16 19.96
C PRO A 167 -13.67 -23.38 21.26
N ASP A 168 -12.67 -23.80 22.00
CA ASP A 168 -12.18 -23.20 23.25
C ASP A 168 -11.08 -22.14 23.07
N ALA A 169 -10.71 -21.81 21.82
CA ALA A 169 -9.58 -20.90 21.55
C ALA A 169 -9.74 -19.52 22.22
N ALA A 170 -10.95 -18.96 22.19
CA ALA A 170 -11.23 -17.68 22.82
C ALA A 170 -11.10 -17.73 24.35
N GLU A 171 -11.50 -18.85 24.95
CA GLU A 171 -11.37 -19.11 26.37
C GLU A 171 -9.90 -19.28 26.76
N ARG A 172 -9.16 -20.13 26.04
CA ARG A 172 -7.72 -20.31 26.24
C ARG A 172 -6.91 -19.02 26.09
N VAL A 173 -7.25 -18.17 25.10
CA VAL A 173 -6.62 -16.87 24.95
C VAL A 173 -6.95 -15.95 26.13
N ARG A 174 -8.21 -15.94 26.58
CA ARG A 174 -8.63 -15.16 27.75
C ARG A 174 -7.93 -15.59 29.02
N ASP A 175 -7.82 -16.91 29.24
CA ASP A 175 -7.18 -17.47 30.42
C ASP A 175 -5.66 -17.29 30.44
N ALA A 176 -5.03 -17.23 29.26
CA ALA A 176 -3.61 -16.99 29.09
C ALA A 176 -3.27 -15.49 28.96
N ALA A 177 -4.25 -14.62 28.79
CA ALA A 177 -4.01 -13.19 28.61
C ALA A 177 -3.55 -12.54 29.92
N GLU A 178 -2.45 -11.82 29.83
CA GLU A 178 -1.97 -10.96 30.90
C GLU A 178 -2.47 -9.55 30.66
N PRO A 179 -2.99 -8.84 31.70
CA PRO A 179 -3.37 -7.45 31.55
C PRO A 179 -2.13 -6.62 31.25
N LEU A 180 -2.22 -5.83 30.17
CA LEU A 180 -1.20 -4.83 29.85
C LEU A 180 -1.61 -3.47 30.42
N PRO A 181 -0.68 -2.68 30.97
CA PRO A 181 -0.91 -1.28 31.24
C PRO A 181 -1.29 -0.51 29.97
N ASP A 182 -1.85 0.69 30.13
CA ASP A 182 -2.04 1.60 29.00
C ASP A 182 -0.69 1.86 28.30
N ALA A 183 -0.72 2.05 26.97
CA ALA A 183 0.50 2.31 26.18
C ALA A 183 1.24 3.58 26.63
N ASP A 184 0.54 4.52 27.30
CA ASP A 184 1.13 5.74 27.86
C ASP A 184 1.67 5.56 29.29
N ASP A 185 1.37 4.42 29.95
CA ASP A 185 1.94 4.09 31.26
C ASP A 185 3.44 3.75 31.12
N ALA A 186 4.27 4.35 31.94
CA ALA A 186 5.72 4.09 31.97
C ALA A 186 6.06 2.59 32.18
N ARG A 187 5.14 1.81 32.75
CA ARG A 187 5.27 0.38 33.00
C ARG A 187 4.88 -0.48 31.79
N PHE A 188 4.34 0.09 30.72
CA PHE A 188 3.82 -0.67 29.56
C PHE A 188 4.86 -1.65 29.01
N GLY A 189 6.12 -1.26 28.95
CA GLY A 189 7.20 -2.09 28.40
C GLY A 189 7.66 -3.24 29.32
N VAL A 190 7.35 -3.22 30.63
CA VAL A 190 7.89 -4.17 31.62
C VAL A 190 7.54 -5.65 31.30
N PRO A 191 6.32 -6.01 30.91
CA PRO A 191 5.98 -7.39 30.56
C PRO A 191 6.82 -7.95 29.39
N PHE A 192 7.42 -7.08 28.59
CA PHE A 192 8.23 -7.49 27.43
C PHE A 192 9.70 -7.74 27.76
N ASP A 193 10.15 -7.53 28.99
CA ASP A 193 11.52 -7.90 29.43
C ASP A 193 11.79 -9.39 29.27
N ARG A 194 10.76 -10.21 29.31
CA ARG A 194 10.83 -11.66 29.08
C ARG A 194 11.34 -12.08 27.71
N ILE A 195 11.36 -11.18 26.70
CA ILE A 195 11.88 -11.43 25.36
C ILE A 195 13.25 -10.79 25.13
N ALA A 196 13.82 -10.15 26.13
CA ALA A 196 15.03 -9.33 26.01
C ALA A 196 16.31 -10.19 25.78
N ASP A 197 16.31 -11.46 26.15
CA ASP A 197 17.42 -12.39 25.89
C ASP A 197 17.47 -12.87 24.43
N ALA A 198 16.45 -12.55 23.62
CA ALA A 198 16.43 -12.90 22.22
C ALA A 198 17.43 -12.04 21.43
N ARG A 199 18.15 -12.65 20.48
CA ARG A 199 19.06 -11.92 19.57
C ARG A 199 18.32 -11.04 18.58
N VAL A 200 17.09 -11.39 18.23
CA VAL A 200 16.21 -10.67 17.31
C VAL A 200 14.80 -10.70 17.88
N VAL A 201 14.18 -9.53 17.96
CA VAL A 201 12.77 -9.36 18.35
C VAL A 201 12.01 -8.83 17.16
N LEU A 202 10.93 -9.52 16.77
CA LEU A 202 10.04 -9.12 15.68
C LEU A 202 8.75 -8.53 16.26
N LEU A 203 8.50 -7.26 15.99
CA LEU A 203 7.29 -6.56 16.41
C LEU A 203 6.39 -6.36 15.18
N GLY A 204 5.44 -7.27 15.01
CA GLY A 204 4.44 -7.19 13.95
C GLY A 204 3.37 -6.12 14.22
N GLU A 205 2.46 -5.99 13.29
CA GLU A 205 1.26 -5.18 13.45
C GLU A 205 0.02 -5.96 12.95
N ALA A 206 -1.13 -5.65 13.52
CA ALA A 206 -2.38 -6.29 13.12
C ALA A 206 -3.09 -5.50 12.00
N THR A 207 -2.93 -4.17 11.97
CA THR A 207 -3.48 -3.29 10.93
C THR A 207 -2.57 -2.09 10.69
N HIS A 208 -2.46 -1.65 9.45
CA HIS A 208 -1.88 -0.34 9.13
C HIS A 208 -2.83 0.78 9.59
N GLY A 209 -2.29 1.81 10.24
CA GLY A 209 -3.05 3.01 10.62
C GLY A 209 -3.75 2.96 11.98
N THR A 210 -3.50 1.95 12.81
CA THR A 210 -3.95 1.93 14.20
C THR A 210 -2.86 2.51 15.10
N SER A 211 -3.09 3.72 15.62
CA SER A 211 -2.09 4.48 16.41
C SER A 211 -1.62 3.73 17.65
N GLU A 212 -2.50 2.97 18.29
CA GLU A 212 -2.23 2.17 19.49
C GLU A 212 -1.17 1.10 19.22
N PHE A 213 -1.20 0.44 18.06
CA PHE A 213 -0.17 -0.53 17.69
C PHE A 213 1.19 0.15 17.46
N HIS A 214 1.22 1.29 16.79
CA HIS A 214 2.46 2.04 16.58
C HIS A 214 3.04 2.55 17.90
N ARG A 215 2.21 3.05 18.81
CA ARG A 215 2.64 3.49 20.15
C ARG A 215 3.17 2.33 20.97
N ALA A 216 2.46 1.19 20.98
CA ALA A 216 2.92 -0.01 21.68
C ALA A 216 4.29 -0.48 21.17
N ARG A 217 4.48 -0.56 19.84
CA ARG A 217 5.76 -0.92 19.22
C ARG A 217 6.87 0.05 19.60
N ALA A 218 6.60 1.35 19.55
CA ALA A 218 7.57 2.38 19.94
C ALA A 218 8.01 2.22 21.39
N ARG A 219 7.08 2.01 22.33
CA ARG A 219 7.38 1.81 23.75
C ARG A 219 8.19 0.53 24.03
N ILE A 220 7.85 -0.56 23.34
CA ILE A 220 8.62 -1.80 23.45
C ILE A 220 10.03 -1.59 22.89
N THR A 221 10.18 -0.99 21.73
CA THR A 221 11.46 -0.70 21.09
C THR A 221 12.34 0.20 21.98
N GLU A 222 11.77 1.30 22.49
CA GLU A 222 12.46 2.20 23.41
C GLU A 222 13.04 1.44 24.62
N ARG A 223 12.23 0.56 25.24
CA ARG A 223 12.65 -0.23 26.37
C ARG A 223 13.77 -1.23 26.03
N LEU A 224 13.64 -1.93 24.90
CA LEU A 224 14.67 -2.88 24.43
C LEU A 224 16.00 -2.18 24.18
N ILE A 225 15.99 -0.99 23.63
CA ILE A 225 17.19 -0.18 23.42
C ILE A 225 17.75 0.30 24.78
N ALA A 226 16.94 0.99 25.57
CA ALA A 226 17.40 1.70 26.76
C ALA A 226 17.79 0.76 27.92
N ARG A 227 17.18 -0.43 28.02
CA ARG A 227 17.37 -1.33 29.14
C ARG A 227 18.08 -2.64 28.80
N HIS A 228 17.98 -3.08 27.55
CA HIS A 228 18.46 -4.41 27.15
C HIS A 228 19.52 -4.39 26.05
N GLY A 229 19.99 -3.20 25.66
CA GLY A 229 21.16 -3.04 24.79
C GLY A 229 20.93 -3.41 23.33
N PHE A 230 19.70 -3.41 22.84
CA PHE A 230 19.45 -3.54 21.42
C PHE A 230 19.99 -2.33 20.68
N THR A 231 20.78 -2.55 19.64
CA THR A 231 21.53 -1.50 18.93
C THR A 231 21.07 -1.29 17.49
N VAL A 232 20.20 -2.15 16.97
CA VAL A 232 19.69 -2.07 15.60
C VAL A 232 18.18 -2.12 15.61
N VAL A 233 17.56 -1.15 14.95
CA VAL A 233 16.12 -1.15 14.63
C VAL A 233 15.98 -1.22 13.12
N ALA A 234 15.35 -2.29 12.62
CA ALA A 234 15.01 -2.44 11.22
C ALA A 234 13.50 -2.18 11.04
N VAL A 235 13.15 -1.27 10.18
CA VAL A 235 11.76 -0.88 9.90
C VAL A 235 11.44 -1.09 8.44
N GLU A 236 10.19 -1.45 8.15
CA GLU A 236 9.61 -1.33 6.82
C GLU A 236 9.18 0.14 6.64
N ALA A 237 9.89 0.88 5.81
CA ALA A 237 9.65 2.29 5.57
C ALA A 237 10.19 2.71 4.21
N ASP A 238 9.73 3.86 3.71
CA ASP A 238 10.29 4.47 2.51
C ASP A 238 11.75 4.87 2.77
N TRP A 239 12.64 4.47 1.85
CA TRP A 239 14.08 4.66 2.03
C TRP A 239 14.51 6.11 2.29
N PRO A 240 14.02 7.13 1.57
CA PRO A 240 14.49 8.50 1.80
C PRO A 240 14.20 9.00 3.21
N ASP A 241 13.01 8.66 3.74
CA ASP A 241 12.60 9.08 5.08
C ASP A 241 13.34 8.27 6.17
N ALA A 242 13.49 6.97 5.95
CA ALA A 242 14.25 6.09 6.85
C ALA A 242 15.74 6.47 6.89
N GLU A 243 16.35 6.88 5.77
CA GLU A 243 17.73 7.36 5.74
C GLU A 243 17.93 8.65 6.54
N GLN A 244 17.00 9.59 6.49
CA GLN A 244 17.07 10.81 7.29
C GLN A 244 17.01 10.50 8.78
N ILE A 245 16.14 9.57 9.19
CA ILE A 245 16.06 9.11 10.58
C ILE A 245 17.37 8.41 11.00
N ASP A 246 17.92 7.51 10.17
CA ASP A 246 19.18 6.83 10.45
C ASP A 246 20.33 7.83 10.61
N ARG A 247 20.40 8.86 9.76
CA ARG A 247 21.38 9.93 9.86
C ARG A 247 21.24 10.73 11.15
N TYR A 248 20.02 11.09 11.52
CA TYR A 248 19.73 11.80 12.75
C TYR A 248 20.17 10.98 13.99
N VAL A 249 19.79 9.71 14.05
CA VAL A 249 20.12 8.82 15.17
C VAL A 249 21.65 8.58 15.28
N ARG A 250 22.36 8.64 14.15
CA ARG A 250 23.83 8.46 14.11
C ARG A 250 24.61 9.76 14.14
N ASP A 251 23.98 10.89 14.42
CA ASP A 251 24.59 12.22 14.42
C ASP A 251 25.35 12.53 13.11
N ARG A 252 24.76 12.15 11.96
CA ARG A 252 25.30 12.41 10.63
C ARG A 252 24.61 13.62 9.99
N PRO A 253 25.31 14.39 9.13
CA PRO A 253 24.70 15.52 8.45
C PRO A 253 23.45 15.08 7.64
N PRO A 254 22.37 15.90 7.60
CA PRO A 254 21.20 15.63 6.78
C PRO A 254 21.57 15.61 5.28
N VAL A 255 20.79 14.85 4.49
CA VAL A 255 20.97 14.78 3.02
C VAL A 255 20.51 16.09 2.36
N ASP A 256 19.43 16.67 2.87
CA ASP A 256 18.84 17.91 2.39
C ASP A 256 19.22 19.10 3.28
N ARG A 257 19.53 20.24 2.65
CA ARG A 257 19.91 21.48 3.35
C ARG A 257 18.79 22.09 4.21
N ASP A 258 17.55 21.67 4.04
CA ASP A 258 16.38 22.17 4.78
C ASP A 258 16.11 21.39 6.08
N GLY A 259 16.90 20.42 6.38
CA GLY A 259 17.49 20.04 7.67
C GLY A 259 16.65 19.40 8.74
N ALA A 260 15.37 19.14 8.60
CA ALA A 260 14.65 18.45 9.66
C ALA A 260 14.38 16.98 9.29
N ALA A 261 15.04 16.04 9.99
CA ALA A 261 14.83 14.60 9.85
C ALA A 261 13.34 14.19 10.01
N PHE A 262 12.53 15.07 10.56
CA PHE A 262 11.10 14.87 10.85
C PHE A 262 10.19 15.92 10.19
N SER A 263 10.69 16.70 9.21
CA SER A 263 9.89 17.77 8.58
C SER A 263 8.66 17.27 7.83
N ARG A 264 8.62 15.97 7.50
CA ARG A 264 7.48 15.32 6.84
C ARG A 264 6.56 14.57 7.81
N PHE A 265 6.92 14.51 9.09
CA PHE A 265 6.10 13.89 10.13
C PHE A 265 5.53 15.01 11.01
N PRO A 266 4.31 15.49 10.74
CA PRO A 266 3.66 16.43 11.65
C PRO A 266 3.45 15.76 12.99
N ASP A 267 3.57 16.57 14.07
CA ASP A 267 3.36 16.17 15.47
C ASP A 267 2.02 15.46 15.71
#